data_925a77e3428319122d4bf0edebef78b9
#
_entry.id   925a77e3428319122d4bf0edebef78b9
#
_cell.length_a   1.000
_cell.length_b   1.000
_cell.length_c   1.000
_cell.angle_alpha   90.00
_cell.angle_beta   90.00
_cell.angle_gamma   90.00
#
_symmetry.space_group_name_H-M   'P 1'
#
loop_
_entity.id
_entity.type
_entity.pdbx_description
1 polymer ?
#
loop_
_entity_poly.entity_id
_entity_poly.type
_entity_poly.pdbx_seq_one_letter_code
_entity_poly.pdbx_strand_id
1 'polypeptide(L)'
;MAELRQRYPEVKGRLIVQDLPSTFEAVSGPPPGVEFMPHDMFTPQPVKKAHVYYFRHIFHDWSDQDCNTFLQQVVPLLKEQPKSKLLLVDLVLPETNVTMQDAIRDFCMFPIGGLERNEKQWSELLGKNGLKIKKIWRGSEPEACVECELI
;
A
#
# COMPACT_ATOMS: atom_id res chain seq x y z
N MET A 1 -11.85 4.33 0.50
CA MET A 1 -12.29 4.82 -0.84
C MET A 1 -13.64 5.52 -0.80
N ALA A 2 -14.67 4.99 -0.13
CA ALA A 2 -15.97 5.69 0.02
C ALA A 2 -15.82 7.07 0.66
N GLU A 3 -15.07 7.18 1.75
CA GLU A 3 -14.80 8.46 2.41
C GLU A 3 -14.07 9.46 1.48
N LEU A 4 -13.11 8.99 0.68
CA LEU A 4 -12.44 9.82 -0.31
C LEU A 4 -13.45 10.41 -1.31
N ARG A 5 -14.37 9.58 -1.84
CA ARG A 5 -15.40 10.03 -2.77
C ARG A 5 -16.38 11.02 -2.12
N GLN A 6 -16.74 10.77 -0.88
CA GLN A 6 -17.65 11.64 -0.12
C GLN A 6 -17.00 13.00 0.20
N ARG A 7 -15.73 12.98 0.62
CA ARG A 7 -15.00 14.19 1.03
C ARG A 7 -14.54 15.04 -0.15
N TYR A 8 -14.28 14.39 -1.29
CA TYR A 8 -13.78 15.04 -2.51
C TYR A 8 -14.60 14.62 -3.73
N PRO A 9 -15.88 15.04 -3.83
CA PRO A 9 -16.77 14.63 -4.91
C PRO A 9 -16.30 15.13 -6.30
N GLU A 10 -15.51 16.20 -6.33
CA GLU A 10 -14.92 16.77 -7.55
C GLU A 10 -13.79 15.92 -8.15
N VAL A 11 -13.22 14.99 -7.42
CA VAL A 11 -12.17 14.10 -7.94
C VAL A 11 -12.76 13.21 -9.02
N LYS A 12 -12.31 13.47 -10.25
CA LYS A 12 -12.71 12.68 -11.43
C LYS A 12 -11.90 11.40 -11.53
N GLY A 13 -12.51 10.39 -12.13
CA GLY A 13 -11.87 9.10 -12.36
C GLY A 13 -12.49 7.97 -11.56
N ARG A 14 -12.04 6.78 -11.86
CA ARG A 14 -12.48 5.54 -11.22
C ARG A 14 -11.77 5.38 -9.87
N LEU A 15 -12.51 4.98 -8.86
CA LEU A 15 -11.97 4.48 -7.60
C LEU A 15 -12.17 2.97 -7.56
N ILE A 16 -11.09 2.24 -7.69
CA ILE A 16 -11.12 0.79 -7.79
C ILE A 16 -10.55 0.21 -6.49
N VAL A 17 -11.29 -0.68 -5.86
CA VAL A 17 -10.82 -1.51 -4.76
C VAL A 17 -10.57 -2.91 -5.30
N GLN A 18 -9.35 -3.38 -5.15
CA GLN A 18 -8.93 -4.73 -5.55
C GLN A 18 -8.71 -5.58 -4.30
N ASP A 19 -9.25 -6.78 -4.34
CA ASP A 19 -9.08 -7.80 -3.32
C ASP A 19 -9.43 -9.18 -3.92
N LEU A 20 -9.23 -10.24 -3.15
CA LEU A 20 -9.63 -11.58 -3.57
C LEU A 20 -11.16 -11.69 -3.75
N PRO A 21 -11.65 -12.56 -4.67
CA PRO A 21 -13.08 -12.75 -4.87
C PRO A 21 -13.85 -13.04 -3.58
N SER A 22 -13.29 -13.88 -2.71
CA SER A 22 -13.91 -14.26 -1.42
C SER A 22 -14.13 -13.08 -0.49
N THR A 23 -13.28 -12.05 -0.54
CA THR A 23 -13.45 -10.83 0.27
C THR A 23 -14.71 -10.07 -0.16
N PHE A 24 -14.98 -10.00 -1.47
CA PHE A 24 -16.15 -9.31 -1.99
C PHE A 24 -17.46 -10.09 -1.79
N GLU A 25 -17.41 -11.42 -1.71
CA GLU A 25 -18.57 -12.24 -1.37
C GLU A 25 -19.10 -11.97 0.05
N ALA A 26 -18.22 -11.54 0.95
CA ALA A 26 -18.56 -11.24 2.35
C ALA A 26 -19.21 -9.85 2.55
N VAL A 27 -19.30 -9.03 1.50
CA VAL A 27 -19.82 -7.64 1.60
C VAL A 27 -20.98 -7.42 0.64
N SER A 28 -21.91 -6.52 1.01
CA SER A 28 -23.13 -6.24 0.26
C SER A 28 -22.94 -5.42 -1.04
N GLY A 29 -21.72 -5.37 -1.59
CA GLY A 29 -21.39 -4.67 -2.81
C GLY A 29 -20.61 -3.36 -2.60
N PRO A 30 -20.16 -2.72 -3.68
CA PRO A 30 -19.36 -1.52 -3.60
C PRO A 30 -20.16 -0.29 -3.14
N PRO A 31 -19.57 0.58 -2.33
CA PRO A 31 -20.16 1.87 -2.02
C PRO A 31 -20.36 2.73 -3.28
N PRO A 32 -21.28 3.72 -3.27
CA PRO A 32 -21.49 4.59 -4.41
C PRO A 32 -20.21 5.26 -4.93
N GLY A 33 -19.95 5.12 -6.22
CA GLY A 33 -18.77 5.70 -6.89
C GLY A 33 -17.47 4.96 -6.65
N VAL A 34 -17.52 3.75 -6.09
CA VAL A 34 -16.40 2.82 -5.94
C VAL A 34 -16.68 1.57 -6.75
N GLU A 35 -15.68 0.99 -7.35
CA GLU A 35 -15.74 -0.26 -8.11
C GLU A 35 -14.98 -1.35 -7.37
N PHE A 36 -15.59 -2.56 -7.26
CA PHE A 36 -14.88 -3.75 -6.82
C PHE A 36 -14.31 -4.48 -8.02
N MET A 37 -13.05 -4.83 -7.94
CA MET A 37 -12.34 -5.59 -8.98
C MET A 37 -11.64 -6.77 -8.33
N PRO A 38 -12.15 -7.99 -8.46
CA PRO A 38 -11.46 -9.19 -8.00
C PRO A 38 -10.06 -9.28 -8.62
N HIS A 39 -9.05 -9.38 -7.79
CA HIS A 39 -7.66 -9.43 -8.22
C HIS A 39 -6.77 -9.98 -7.11
N ASP A 40 -5.90 -10.92 -7.45
CA ASP A 40 -4.81 -11.38 -6.61
C ASP A 40 -3.57 -10.52 -6.89
N MET A 41 -3.09 -9.79 -5.87
CA MET A 41 -1.96 -8.86 -5.99
C MET A 41 -0.63 -9.53 -6.35
N PHE A 42 -0.54 -10.85 -6.22
CA PHE A 42 0.63 -11.64 -6.67
C PHE A 42 0.64 -11.89 -8.18
N THR A 43 -0.43 -11.53 -8.87
CA THR A 43 -0.57 -11.67 -10.33
C THR A 43 -0.39 -10.32 -11.04
N PRO A 44 -0.17 -10.30 -12.36
CA PRO A 44 0.00 -9.06 -13.11
C PRO A 44 -1.15 -8.08 -12.89
N GLN A 45 -0.81 -6.85 -12.49
CA GLN A 45 -1.78 -5.79 -12.22
C GLN A 45 -2.58 -5.43 -13.49
N PRO A 46 -3.92 -5.62 -13.48
CA PRO A 46 -4.75 -5.40 -14.67
C PRO A 46 -4.99 -3.91 -14.99
N VAL A 47 -4.92 -3.03 -13.98
CA VAL A 47 -5.15 -1.59 -14.16
C VAL A 47 -3.83 -0.91 -14.53
N LYS A 48 -3.60 -0.70 -15.84
CA LYS A 48 -2.30 -0.26 -16.36
C LYS A 48 -2.05 1.25 -16.33
N LYS A 49 -3.07 2.07 -16.16
CA LYS A 49 -2.96 3.55 -16.25
C LYS A 49 -3.59 4.24 -15.06
N ALA A 50 -3.40 3.68 -13.86
CA ALA A 50 -3.85 4.34 -12.64
C ALA A 50 -3.00 5.58 -12.36
N HIS A 51 -3.62 6.65 -11.89
CA HIS A 51 -2.88 7.80 -11.37
C HIS A 51 -2.17 7.47 -10.06
N VAL A 52 -2.79 6.58 -9.25
CA VAL A 52 -2.27 6.16 -7.96
C VAL A 52 -2.50 4.67 -7.78
N TYR A 53 -1.45 3.95 -7.45
CA TYR A 53 -1.48 2.62 -6.86
C TYR A 53 -1.33 2.80 -5.35
N TYR A 54 -2.33 2.33 -4.60
CA TYR A 54 -2.45 2.60 -3.19
C TYR A 54 -2.59 1.30 -2.40
N PHE A 55 -1.68 1.06 -1.48
CA PHE A 55 -1.71 -0.07 -0.56
C PHE A 55 -1.82 0.47 0.86
N ARG A 56 -2.75 -0.06 1.64
CA ARG A 56 -2.89 0.30 3.05
C ARG A 56 -3.10 -0.94 3.88
N HIS A 57 -2.28 -1.09 4.93
CA HIS A 57 -2.27 -2.27 5.79
C HIS A 57 -2.10 -3.57 5.00
N ILE A 58 -1.12 -3.57 4.09
CA ILE A 58 -0.80 -4.73 3.24
C ILE A 58 0.63 -5.17 3.49
N PHE A 59 1.59 -4.25 3.37
CA PHE A 59 3.01 -4.63 3.39
C PHE A 59 3.46 -5.18 4.74
N HIS A 60 2.83 -4.77 5.83
CA HIS A 60 3.15 -5.26 7.15
C HIS A 60 2.72 -6.72 7.39
N ASP A 61 1.75 -7.23 6.65
CA ASP A 61 1.28 -8.63 6.75
C ASP A 61 2.22 -9.63 6.07
N TRP A 62 3.17 -9.14 5.25
CA TRP A 62 3.94 -9.97 4.34
C TRP A 62 5.45 -9.84 4.54
N SER A 63 6.15 -10.96 4.28
CA SER A 63 7.62 -10.99 4.26
C SER A 63 8.18 -10.07 3.15
N ASP A 64 9.45 -9.68 3.26
CA ASP A 64 10.12 -8.90 2.20
C ASP A 64 10.13 -9.64 0.85
N GLN A 65 10.18 -10.98 0.87
CA GLN A 65 10.12 -11.79 -0.35
C GLN A 65 8.77 -11.65 -1.04
N ASP A 66 7.68 -11.73 -0.30
CA ASP A 66 6.32 -11.57 -0.83
C ASP A 66 6.08 -10.13 -1.29
N CYS A 67 6.52 -9.15 -0.49
CA CYS A 67 6.48 -7.73 -0.86
C CYS A 67 7.20 -7.46 -2.18
N ASN A 68 8.37 -8.08 -2.42
CA ASN A 68 9.07 -7.97 -3.70
C ASN A 68 8.22 -8.53 -4.84
N THR A 69 7.51 -9.65 -4.62
CA THR A 69 6.70 -10.28 -5.66
C THR A 69 5.59 -9.35 -6.15
N PHE A 70 4.81 -8.74 -5.25
CA PHE A 70 3.77 -7.83 -5.71
C PHE A 70 4.27 -6.44 -6.10
N LEU A 71 5.41 -5.96 -5.59
CA LEU A 71 6.05 -4.76 -6.16
C LEU A 71 6.44 -4.97 -7.62
N GLN A 72 6.92 -6.17 -8.00
CA GLN A 72 7.24 -6.51 -9.39
C GLN A 72 6.02 -6.47 -10.32
N GLN A 73 4.79 -6.56 -9.82
CA GLN A 73 3.58 -6.41 -10.62
C GLN A 73 3.22 -4.93 -10.87
N VAL A 74 3.70 -4.01 -10.04
CA VAL A 74 3.35 -2.57 -10.12
C VAL A 74 4.48 -1.73 -10.71
N VAL A 75 5.73 -2.01 -10.39
CA VAL A 75 6.90 -1.23 -10.84
C VAL A 75 6.98 -1.06 -12.37
N PRO A 76 6.72 -2.09 -13.20
CA PRO A 76 6.70 -1.91 -14.65
C PRO A 76 5.68 -0.85 -15.11
N LEU A 77 4.52 -0.78 -14.45
CA LEU A 77 3.47 0.18 -14.79
C LEU A 77 3.86 1.63 -14.43
N LEU A 78 4.63 1.81 -13.35
CA LEU A 78 5.22 3.12 -13.02
C LEU A 78 6.24 3.57 -14.06
N LYS A 79 7.01 2.63 -14.64
CA LYS A 79 7.95 2.92 -15.74
C LYS A 79 7.23 3.32 -17.03
N GLU A 80 6.11 2.64 -17.34
CA GLU A 80 5.27 2.98 -18.50
C GLU A 80 4.53 4.30 -18.32
N GLN A 81 4.19 4.66 -17.09
CA GLN A 81 3.44 5.87 -16.75
C GLN A 81 4.14 6.65 -15.61
N PRO A 82 5.17 7.45 -15.92
CA PRO A 82 5.97 8.14 -14.89
C PRO A 82 5.20 9.16 -14.02
N LYS A 83 3.98 9.53 -14.41
CA LYS A 83 3.09 10.39 -13.62
C LYS A 83 2.29 9.62 -12.58
N SER A 84 2.23 8.30 -12.67
CA SER A 84 1.60 7.45 -11.65
C SER A 84 2.39 7.50 -10.35
N LYS A 85 1.68 7.39 -9.24
CA LYS A 85 2.27 7.37 -7.90
C LYS A 85 2.05 6.01 -7.25
N LEU A 86 3.02 5.57 -6.48
CA LEU A 86 2.88 4.45 -5.57
C LEU A 86 2.84 5.01 -4.14
N LEU A 87 1.77 4.73 -3.42
CA LEU A 87 1.55 5.15 -2.05
C LEU A 87 1.36 3.91 -1.16
N LEU A 88 2.21 3.77 -0.15
CA LEU A 88 2.16 2.69 0.82
C LEU A 88 1.82 3.29 2.19
N VAL A 89 0.76 2.80 2.81
CA VAL A 89 0.29 3.31 4.10
C VAL A 89 0.33 2.20 5.13
N ASP A 90 1.33 2.26 5.97
CA ASP A 90 1.56 1.33 7.07
C ASP A 90 2.19 2.06 8.25
N LEU A 91 2.40 1.38 9.36
CA LEU A 91 3.20 1.91 10.44
C LEU A 91 4.66 2.05 9.97
N VAL A 92 5.25 3.20 10.21
CA VAL A 92 6.70 3.41 9.98
C VAL A 92 7.35 3.64 11.33
N LEU A 93 7.97 2.59 11.85
CA LEU A 93 8.61 2.60 13.16
C LEU A 93 9.76 3.62 13.21
N PRO A 94 9.97 4.30 14.34
CA PRO A 94 11.20 5.05 14.57
C PRO A 94 12.39 4.09 14.69
N GLU A 95 13.58 4.52 14.29
CA GLU A 95 14.80 3.71 14.46
C GLU A 95 15.24 3.58 15.91
N THR A 96 14.89 4.57 16.73
CA THR A 96 15.20 4.62 18.16
C THR A 96 13.99 5.11 18.94
N ASN A 97 13.96 4.86 20.25
CA ASN A 97 12.88 5.27 21.14
C ASN A 97 11.50 4.74 20.73
N VAL A 98 11.48 3.48 20.28
CA VAL A 98 10.23 2.76 19.99
C VAL A 98 9.33 2.76 21.22
N THR A 99 8.09 3.19 21.08
CA THR A 99 7.13 3.18 22.20
C THR A 99 6.67 1.75 22.49
N MET A 100 6.17 1.52 23.70
CA MET A 100 5.55 0.23 24.06
C MET A 100 4.39 -0.12 23.10
N GLN A 101 3.61 0.86 22.67
CA GLN A 101 2.51 0.64 21.72
C GLN A 101 2.99 0.20 20.35
N ASP A 102 4.07 0.81 19.85
CA ASP A 102 4.66 0.42 18.56
C ASP A 102 5.27 -0.98 18.62
N ALA A 103 5.95 -1.31 19.73
CA ALA A 103 6.47 -2.66 19.96
C ALA A 103 5.36 -3.72 20.03
N ILE A 104 4.21 -3.40 20.64
CA ILE A 104 3.05 -4.30 20.69
C ILE A 104 2.48 -4.48 19.27
N ARG A 105 2.36 -3.42 18.48
CA ARG A 105 1.87 -3.52 17.09
C ARG A 105 2.75 -4.42 16.24
N ASP A 106 4.06 -4.20 16.29
CA ASP A 106 5.04 -5.04 15.59
C ASP A 106 4.96 -6.51 16.05
N PHE A 107 4.88 -6.73 17.37
CA PHE A 107 4.71 -8.08 17.90
C PHE A 107 3.41 -8.75 17.43
N CYS A 108 2.33 -8.00 17.20
CA CYS A 108 1.08 -8.55 16.68
C CYS A 108 1.20 -9.03 15.23
N MET A 109 2.18 -8.58 14.46
CA MET A 109 2.42 -9.06 13.09
C MET A 109 3.18 -10.39 13.08
N PHE A 110 3.95 -10.69 14.13
CA PHE A 110 4.77 -11.89 14.21
C PHE A 110 4.01 -13.22 13.96
N PRO A 111 2.80 -13.47 14.55
CA PRO A 111 2.07 -14.72 14.34
C PRO A 111 1.67 -14.99 12.89
N ILE A 112 1.53 -13.96 12.06
CA ILE A 112 1.17 -14.07 10.64
C ILE A 112 2.40 -14.02 9.72
N GLY A 113 3.61 -13.90 10.29
CA GLY A 113 4.85 -13.78 9.53
C GLY A 113 5.12 -12.37 8.98
N GLY A 114 4.35 -11.38 9.41
CA GLY A 114 4.50 -9.98 9.06
C GLY A 114 5.48 -9.24 9.97
N LEU A 115 5.70 -7.96 9.69
CA LEU A 115 6.53 -7.07 10.49
C LEU A 115 6.20 -5.59 10.21
N GLU A 116 6.34 -4.77 11.23
CA GLU A 116 6.31 -3.32 11.04
C GLU A 116 7.74 -2.83 10.70
N ARG A 117 7.86 -2.00 9.67
CA ARG A 117 9.17 -1.57 9.14
C ARG A 117 9.52 -0.16 9.59
N ASN A 118 10.79 0.07 9.93
CA ASN A 118 11.33 1.42 10.06
C ASN A 118 11.71 1.99 8.67
N GLU A 119 12.10 3.26 8.62
CA GLU A 119 12.43 3.95 7.38
C GLU A 119 13.59 3.29 6.62
N LYS A 120 14.60 2.78 7.33
CA LYS A 120 15.73 2.07 6.73
C LYS A 120 15.27 0.77 6.06
N GLN A 121 14.45 -0.04 6.74
CA GLN A 121 13.91 -1.29 6.18
C GLN A 121 13.00 -1.01 4.98
N TRP A 122 12.19 0.05 5.01
CA TRP A 122 11.44 0.50 3.84
C TRP A 122 12.34 0.88 2.68
N SER A 123 13.41 1.64 2.93
CA SER A 123 14.37 2.04 1.89
C SER A 123 15.07 0.83 1.27
N GLU A 124 15.44 -0.17 2.08
CA GLU A 124 16.06 -1.40 1.60
C GLU A 124 15.11 -2.23 0.73
N LEU A 125 13.85 -2.41 1.18
CA LEU A 125 12.81 -3.12 0.42
C LEU A 125 12.54 -2.44 -0.92
N LEU A 126 12.33 -1.15 -0.91
CA LEU A 126 12.03 -0.37 -2.11
C LEU A 126 13.23 -0.34 -3.06
N GLY A 127 14.45 -0.16 -2.53
CA GLY A 127 15.68 -0.13 -3.32
C GLY A 127 15.92 -1.40 -4.13
N LYS A 128 15.64 -2.58 -3.56
CA LYS A 128 15.70 -3.86 -4.27
C LYS A 128 14.78 -3.93 -5.50
N ASN A 129 13.74 -3.09 -5.54
CA ASN A 129 12.75 -3.03 -6.62
C ASN A 129 12.93 -1.81 -7.54
N GLY A 130 14.04 -1.08 -7.45
CA GLY A 130 14.30 0.11 -8.27
C GLY A 130 13.44 1.31 -7.88
N LEU A 131 13.01 1.36 -6.62
CA LEU A 131 12.23 2.43 -6.03
C LEU A 131 13.03 3.09 -4.90
N LYS A 132 12.70 4.34 -4.61
CA LYS A 132 13.15 5.06 -3.41
C LYS A 132 11.98 5.75 -2.72
N ILE A 133 12.15 6.05 -1.46
CA ILE A 133 11.26 6.91 -0.72
C ILE A 133 11.41 8.33 -1.25
N LYS A 134 10.35 8.90 -1.79
CA LYS A 134 10.28 10.30 -2.15
C LYS A 134 9.97 11.16 -0.94
N LYS A 135 8.97 10.73 -0.16
CA LYS A 135 8.54 11.43 1.05
C LYS A 135 7.73 10.49 1.94
N ILE A 136 7.87 10.67 3.25
CA ILE A 136 7.00 10.06 4.26
C ILE A 136 6.07 11.14 4.80
N TRP A 137 4.78 10.97 4.56
CA TRP A 137 3.73 11.85 5.04
C TRP A 137 3.21 11.29 6.37
N ARG A 138 3.38 12.03 7.45
CA ARG A 138 2.90 11.68 8.78
C ARG A 138 1.73 12.59 9.15
N GLY A 139 0.67 12.01 9.67
CA GLY A 139 -0.52 12.70 10.18
C GLY A 139 -0.63 12.59 11.69
N SER A 140 -1.87 12.68 12.19
CA SER A 140 -2.22 12.42 13.59
C SER A 140 -2.32 10.92 13.90
N GLU A 141 -2.51 10.12 12.88
CA GLU A 141 -2.62 8.65 12.99
C GLU A 141 -1.23 8.01 13.10
N PRO A 142 -1.14 6.82 13.70
CA PRO A 142 0.13 6.08 13.82
C PRO A 142 0.75 5.73 12.46
N GLU A 143 -0.10 5.48 11.46
CA GLU A 143 0.35 5.13 10.12
C GLU A 143 0.94 6.35 9.41
N ALA A 144 1.87 6.08 8.54
CA ALA A 144 2.44 7.06 7.63
C ALA A 144 2.24 6.63 6.18
N CYS A 145 2.10 7.61 5.29
CA CYS A 145 2.04 7.35 3.87
C CYS A 145 3.45 7.51 3.26
N VAL A 146 4.02 6.42 2.82
CA VAL A 146 5.29 6.38 2.09
C VAL A 146 5.01 6.60 0.61
N GLU A 147 5.31 7.79 0.11
CA GLU A 147 5.28 8.11 -1.33
C GLU A 147 6.56 7.61 -1.96
N CYS A 148 6.43 6.73 -2.96
CA CYS A 148 7.54 6.11 -3.65
C CYS A 148 7.74 6.72 -5.03
N GLU A 149 8.99 6.75 -5.52
CA GLU A 149 9.33 7.09 -6.90
C GLU A 149 10.39 6.14 -7.45
N LEU A 150 10.49 6.05 -8.77
CA LEU A 150 11.56 5.29 -9.44
C LEU A 150 12.93 5.93 -9.18
N ILE A 151 13.96 5.08 -9.06
CA ILE A 151 15.37 5.50 -8.97
C ILE A 151 15.84 5.99 -10.33
#